data_f8d64a4f738dc4e87592b44d3b69e448
#
_entry.id   f8d64a4f738dc4e87592b44d3b69e448
#
_cell.length_a   1.000
_cell.length_b   1.000
_cell.length_c   1.000
_cell.angle_alpha   90.00
_cell.angle_beta   90.00
_cell.angle_gamma   90.00
#
_symmetry.space_group_name_H-M   'P 1'
#
loop_
_entity.id
_entity.type
_entity.pdbx_description
1 polymer ?
#
loop_
_entity_poly.entity_id
_entity_poly.type
_entity_poly.pdbx_seq_one_letter_code
_entity_poly.pdbx_strand_id
1 'polypeptide(L)'
;PASGAGHQFSHTWEMEGHGLDWEPPLSHGFKVGIGTIASCAIWEEFLAMEAEDFDVDRALAAVKTPEQVESEVRAALKPRMQDEAVRHSLKKRTEGEELVARIELLKEKWPELRERLRAQLMAPGEVMDRLKTVGAPYHPELIEIDWDRFRQTHFKAQMIRDRYTVLDILVDLGVYGDVVERLF
;
A
#
# COMPACT_ATOMS: atom_id res chain seq x y z
N PRO A 1 13.93 4.94 -0.25
CA PRO A 1 14.39 3.72 0.43
C PRO A 1 14.13 2.51 -0.44
N ALA A 2 15.07 1.55 -0.48
CA ALA A 2 14.97 0.33 -1.30
C ALA A 2 13.83 -0.61 -0.90
N SER A 3 12.98 -0.27 0.07
CA SER A 3 11.86 -1.07 0.56
C SER A 3 10.71 -0.14 0.97
N GLY A 4 10.02 0.40 -0.01
CA GLY A 4 8.79 1.18 0.16
C GLY A 4 7.53 0.33 -0.06
N ALA A 5 6.37 0.98 -0.27
CA ALA A 5 5.09 0.30 -0.48
C ALA A 5 5.15 -0.74 -1.61
N GLY A 6 5.81 -0.45 -2.74
CA GLY A 6 5.96 -1.41 -3.85
C GLY A 6 6.58 -2.75 -3.45
N HIS A 7 7.55 -2.75 -2.52
CA HIS A 7 8.11 -4.00 -1.98
C HIS A 7 7.16 -4.76 -1.07
N GLN A 8 6.24 -4.09 -0.40
CA GLN A 8 5.22 -4.79 0.41
C GLN A 8 4.29 -5.63 -0.47
N PHE A 9 3.95 -5.17 -1.68
CA PHE A 9 3.22 -5.98 -2.66
C PHE A 9 4.00 -7.25 -3.04
N SER A 10 5.26 -7.09 -3.47
CA SER A 10 6.08 -8.24 -3.87
C SER A 10 6.29 -9.25 -2.74
N HIS A 11 6.52 -8.77 -1.51
CA HIS A 11 6.66 -9.64 -0.34
C HIS A 11 5.36 -10.36 0.03
N THR A 12 4.20 -9.73 -0.16
CA THR A 12 2.91 -10.41 0.04
C THR A 12 2.82 -11.65 -0.85
N TRP A 13 3.10 -11.51 -2.14
CA TRP A 13 3.06 -12.62 -3.09
C TRP A 13 4.11 -13.68 -2.80
N GLU A 14 5.32 -13.29 -2.39
CA GLU A 14 6.39 -14.23 -1.99
C GLU A 14 6.02 -15.02 -0.74
N MET A 15 5.49 -14.35 0.28
CA MET A 15 5.01 -14.99 1.51
C MET A 15 3.81 -15.92 1.22
N GLU A 16 3.01 -15.64 0.19
CA GLU A 16 1.96 -16.52 -0.31
C GLU A 16 2.50 -17.71 -1.11
N GLY A 17 3.78 -17.67 -1.54
CA GLY A 17 4.43 -18.70 -2.34
C GLY A 17 4.23 -18.55 -3.84
N HIS A 18 3.77 -17.36 -4.32
CA HIS A 18 3.44 -17.14 -5.71
C HIS A 18 4.65 -17.24 -6.65
N GLY A 19 4.57 -18.12 -7.63
CA GLY A 19 5.57 -18.32 -8.66
C GLY A 19 6.89 -18.94 -8.17
N LEU A 20 6.94 -19.50 -6.95
CA LEU A 20 8.14 -20.16 -6.44
C LEU A 20 8.36 -21.55 -7.09
N ASP A 21 7.28 -22.19 -7.51
CA ASP A 21 7.22 -23.51 -8.13
C ASP A 21 7.22 -23.46 -9.67
N TRP A 22 7.35 -22.27 -10.26
CA TRP A 22 7.46 -22.13 -11.71
C TRP A 22 8.83 -22.55 -12.23
N GLU A 23 8.92 -22.87 -13.52
CA GLU A 23 10.17 -23.24 -14.18
C GLU A 23 10.42 -22.31 -15.39
N PRO A 24 11.31 -21.33 -15.28
CA PRO A 24 12.05 -20.91 -14.08
C PRO A 24 11.16 -20.19 -13.05
N PRO A 25 11.57 -20.10 -11.76
CA PRO A 25 10.81 -19.39 -10.75
C PRO A 25 10.56 -17.91 -11.11
N LEU A 26 9.39 -17.41 -10.77
CA LEU A 26 9.05 -16.02 -11.03
C LEU A 26 10.01 -15.06 -10.32
N SER A 27 10.67 -14.22 -11.09
CA SER A 27 11.67 -13.26 -10.61
C SER A 27 11.09 -12.33 -9.53
N HIS A 28 11.87 -12.10 -8.46
CA HIS A 28 11.57 -11.06 -7.47
C HIS A 28 11.40 -9.69 -8.13
N GLY A 29 12.29 -9.35 -9.09
CA GLY A 29 12.24 -8.08 -9.82
C GLY A 29 10.92 -7.88 -10.57
N PHE A 30 10.35 -8.91 -11.15
CA PHE A 30 9.05 -8.83 -11.83
C PHE A 30 7.92 -8.52 -10.85
N LYS A 31 7.90 -9.18 -9.69
CA LYS A 31 6.93 -8.86 -8.61
C LYS A 31 7.10 -7.42 -8.12
N VAL A 32 8.34 -6.97 -7.92
CA VAL A 32 8.64 -5.58 -7.52
C VAL A 32 8.18 -4.58 -8.57
N GLY A 33 8.38 -4.88 -9.87
CA GLY A 33 7.91 -4.04 -10.98
C GLY A 33 6.40 -3.78 -10.90
N ILE A 34 5.59 -4.85 -10.77
CA ILE A 34 4.14 -4.73 -10.61
C ILE A 34 3.75 -4.01 -9.31
N GLY A 35 4.42 -4.34 -8.19
CA GLY A 35 4.20 -3.64 -6.92
C GLY A 35 4.56 -2.14 -6.97
N THR A 36 5.54 -1.77 -7.80
CA THR A 36 5.90 -0.37 -8.03
C THR A 36 4.79 0.36 -8.78
N ILE A 37 4.21 -0.25 -9.82
CA ILE A 37 3.04 0.32 -10.52
C ILE A 37 1.89 0.56 -9.54
N ALA A 38 1.54 -0.44 -8.72
CA ALA A 38 0.50 -0.31 -7.70
C ALA A 38 0.80 0.84 -6.71
N SER A 39 2.03 0.93 -6.24
CA SER A 39 2.45 2.01 -5.33
C SER A 39 2.37 3.39 -6.00
N CYS A 40 2.74 3.50 -7.28
CA CYS A 40 2.63 4.76 -8.02
C CYS A 40 1.18 5.18 -8.23
N ALA A 41 0.28 4.23 -8.50
CA ALA A 41 -1.16 4.50 -8.63
C ALA A 41 -1.76 5.01 -7.31
N ILE A 42 -1.39 4.41 -6.17
CA ILE A 42 -1.79 4.90 -4.84
C ILE A 42 -1.26 6.32 -4.58
N TRP A 43 0.00 6.60 -4.95
CA TRP A 43 0.57 7.92 -4.81
C TRP A 43 -0.14 8.95 -5.70
N GLU A 44 -0.52 8.57 -6.93
CA GLU A 44 -1.27 9.46 -7.83
C GLU A 44 -2.60 9.87 -7.22
N GLU A 45 -3.37 8.92 -6.67
CA GLU A 45 -4.62 9.19 -5.94
C GLU A 45 -4.40 10.07 -4.71
N PHE A 46 -3.37 9.77 -3.90
CA PHE A 46 -3.07 10.58 -2.72
C PHE A 46 -2.64 12.01 -3.09
N LEU A 47 -1.82 12.17 -4.14
CA LEU A 47 -1.39 13.48 -4.62
C LEU A 47 -2.51 14.28 -5.31
N ALA A 48 -3.62 13.65 -5.69
CA ALA A 48 -4.82 14.34 -6.15
C ALA A 48 -5.62 15.03 -5.02
N MET A 49 -5.40 14.60 -3.76
CA MET A 49 -6.08 15.18 -2.59
C MET A 49 -5.52 16.57 -2.24
N GLU A 50 -6.39 17.42 -1.71
CA GLU A 50 -6.02 18.71 -1.11
C GLU A 50 -5.90 18.59 0.43
N ALA A 51 -5.28 19.56 1.09
CA ALA A 51 -5.13 19.54 2.56
C ALA A 51 -6.50 19.54 3.28
N GLU A 52 -7.51 20.15 2.67
CA GLU A 52 -8.88 20.21 3.15
C GLU A 52 -9.58 18.84 3.19
N ASP A 53 -9.11 17.90 2.36
CA ASP A 53 -9.65 16.52 2.33
C ASP A 53 -9.17 15.67 3.52
N PHE A 54 -8.17 16.14 4.29
CA PHE A 54 -7.66 15.45 5.46
C PHE A 54 -8.53 15.74 6.69
N ASP A 55 -9.66 15.05 6.77
CA ASP A 55 -10.68 15.23 7.78
C ASP A 55 -10.33 14.47 9.08
N VAL A 56 -10.09 15.23 10.16
CA VAL A 56 -9.74 14.67 11.48
C VAL A 56 -10.89 13.85 12.08
N ASP A 57 -12.13 14.29 11.93
CA ASP A 57 -13.29 13.60 12.49
C ASP A 57 -13.51 12.26 11.77
N ARG A 58 -13.37 12.25 10.46
CA ARG A 58 -13.39 11.02 9.66
C ARG A 58 -12.26 10.07 10.08
N ALA A 59 -11.05 10.56 10.23
CA ALA A 59 -9.89 9.77 10.62
C ALA A 59 -10.11 9.13 11.99
N LEU A 60 -10.57 9.90 12.99
CA LEU A 60 -10.88 9.39 14.32
C LEU A 60 -12.00 8.34 14.30
N ALA A 61 -13.03 8.54 13.50
CA ALA A 61 -14.12 7.59 13.32
C ALA A 61 -13.69 6.28 12.64
N ALA A 62 -12.63 6.32 11.83
CA ALA A 62 -12.08 5.17 11.11
C ALA A 62 -11.09 4.34 11.95
N VAL A 63 -10.68 4.82 13.13
CA VAL A 63 -9.74 4.10 14.01
C VAL A 63 -10.34 2.77 14.45
N LYS A 64 -9.64 1.69 14.15
CA LYS A 64 -10.03 0.33 14.54
C LYS A 64 -9.49 -0.02 15.92
N THR A 65 -10.25 -0.77 16.71
CA THR A 65 -9.74 -1.32 17.97
C THR A 65 -8.67 -2.38 17.68
N PRO A 66 -7.80 -2.71 18.67
CA PRO A 66 -6.82 -3.78 18.50
C PRO A 66 -7.46 -5.12 18.07
N GLU A 67 -8.63 -5.45 18.60
CA GLU A 67 -9.36 -6.69 18.30
C GLU A 67 -9.89 -6.67 16.85
N GLN A 68 -10.34 -5.52 16.35
CA GLN A 68 -10.76 -5.37 14.96
C GLN A 68 -9.58 -5.51 14.01
N VAL A 69 -8.42 -4.89 14.32
CA VAL A 69 -7.19 -5.05 13.54
C VAL A 69 -6.77 -6.51 13.50
N GLU A 70 -6.73 -7.20 14.63
CA GLU A 70 -6.37 -8.63 14.69
C GLU A 70 -7.34 -9.48 13.86
N SER A 71 -8.63 -9.25 13.99
CA SER A 71 -9.67 -9.99 13.23
C SER A 71 -9.50 -9.83 11.74
N GLU A 72 -9.27 -8.60 11.26
CA GLU A 72 -9.08 -8.31 9.82
C GLU A 72 -7.80 -8.96 9.28
N VAL A 73 -6.69 -8.83 10.01
CA VAL A 73 -5.41 -9.44 9.61
C VAL A 73 -5.55 -10.96 9.51
N ARG A 74 -6.20 -11.58 10.50
CA ARG A 74 -6.41 -13.05 10.50
C ARG A 74 -7.35 -13.50 9.38
N ALA A 75 -8.36 -12.70 9.05
CA ALA A 75 -9.25 -12.99 7.93
C ALA A 75 -8.56 -12.84 6.55
N ALA A 76 -7.65 -11.87 6.41
CA ALA A 76 -7.00 -11.55 5.14
C ALA A 76 -5.81 -12.46 4.80
N LEU A 77 -5.07 -12.94 5.79
CA LEU A 77 -3.78 -13.58 5.60
C LEU A 77 -3.79 -15.08 5.93
N LYS A 78 -2.89 -15.83 5.27
CA LYS A 78 -2.67 -17.25 5.58
C LYS A 78 -2.16 -17.45 7.03
N PRO A 79 -2.51 -18.54 7.72
CA PRO A 79 -2.18 -18.75 9.13
C PRO A 79 -0.70 -18.48 9.49
N ARG A 80 0.23 -18.91 8.64
CA ARG A 80 1.69 -18.73 8.85
C ARG A 80 2.16 -17.27 8.86
N MET A 81 1.32 -16.34 8.37
CA MET A 81 1.65 -14.91 8.28
C MET A 81 0.97 -14.07 9.37
N GLN A 82 -0.06 -14.63 10.03
CA GLN A 82 -1.00 -13.86 10.84
C GLN A 82 -0.36 -13.21 12.07
N ASP A 83 0.35 -13.98 12.90
CA ASP A 83 0.84 -13.45 14.20
C ASP A 83 1.85 -12.31 14.03
N GLU A 84 2.73 -12.43 13.05
CA GLU A 84 3.69 -11.36 12.74
C GLU A 84 2.97 -10.13 12.15
N ALA A 85 2.03 -10.33 11.25
CA ALA A 85 1.27 -9.26 10.64
C ALA A 85 0.37 -8.53 11.64
N VAL A 86 -0.25 -9.22 12.59
CA VAL A 86 -0.99 -8.60 13.71
C VAL A 86 -0.06 -7.69 14.50
N ARG A 87 1.12 -8.19 14.91
CA ARG A 87 2.11 -7.40 15.64
C ARG A 87 2.54 -6.15 14.85
N HIS A 88 2.80 -6.28 13.56
CA HIS A 88 3.18 -5.17 12.67
C HIS A 88 2.06 -4.14 12.53
N SER A 89 0.83 -4.58 12.33
CA SER A 89 -0.32 -3.70 12.18
C SER A 89 -0.61 -2.92 13.47
N LEU A 90 -0.59 -3.60 14.62
CA LEU A 90 -0.79 -2.96 15.92
C LEU A 90 0.33 -1.94 16.26
N LYS A 91 1.58 -2.23 15.89
CA LYS A 91 2.70 -1.31 16.10
C LYS A 91 2.58 0.00 15.33
N LYS A 92 1.91 -0.02 14.17
CA LYS A 92 1.69 1.16 13.32
C LYS A 92 0.40 1.92 13.67
N ARG A 93 -0.47 1.28 14.43
CA ARG A 93 -1.77 1.85 14.79
C ARG A 93 -1.59 3.12 15.62
N THR A 94 -2.30 4.17 15.24
CA THR A 94 -2.31 5.46 15.91
C THR A 94 -3.75 5.84 16.25
N GLU A 95 -3.97 6.52 17.38
CA GLU A 95 -5.30 6.93 17.82
C GLU A 95 -5.26 8.22 18.66
N GLY A 96 -6.44 8.80 18.93
CA GLY A 96 -6.59 9.95 19.82
C GLY A 96 -5.76 11.16 19.43
N GLU A 97 -5.17 11.84 20.42
CA GLU A 97 -4.41 13.08 20.23
C GLU A 97 -3.18 12.90 19.32
N GLU A 98 -2.54 11.72 19.34
CA GLU A 98 -1.39 11.45 18.47
C GLU A 98 -1.82 11.42 16.99
N LEU A 99 -2.95 10.79 16.68
CA LEU A 99 -3.50 10.78 15.32
C LEU A 99 -3.87 12.19 14.86
N VAL A 100 -4.56 12.96 15.71
CA VAL A 100 -4.92 14.36 15.42
C VAL A 100 -3.67 15.19 15.11
N ALA A 101 -2.65 15.13 15.97
CA ALA A 101 -1.40 15.87 15.77
C ALA A 101 -0.70 15.49 14.47
N ARG A 102 -0.72 14.20 14.10
CA ARG A 102 -0.14 13.70 12.85
C ARG A 102 -0.86 14.26 11.63
N ILE A 103 -2.20 14.27 11.65
CA ILE A 103 -3.00 14.78 10.53
C ILE A 103 -2.83 16.30 10.39
N GLU A 104 -2.86 17.05 11.49
CA GLU A 104 -2.65 18.50 11.45
C GLU A 104 -1.25 18.86 10.94
N LEU A 105 -0.22 18.10 11.33
CA LEU A 105 1.13 18.28 10.78
C LEU A 105 1.16 17.97 9.28
N LEU A 106 0.46 16.90 8.83
CA LEU A 106 0.36 16.58 7.42
C LEU A 106 -0.34 17.69 6.64
N LYS A 107 -1.45 18.24 7.15
CA LYS A 107 -2.15 19.39 6.54
C LYS A 107 -1.22 20.58 6.37
N GLU A 108 -0.52 20.96 7.44
CA GLU A 108 0.41 22.09 7.43
C GLU A 108 1.50 21.94 6.37
N LYS A 109 2.08 20.73 6.27
CA LYS A 109 3.21 20.47 5.38
C LYS A 109 2.79 20.06 3.96
N TRP A 110 1.52 19.77 3.75
CA TRP A 110 1.03 19.16 2.50
C TRP A 110 1.37 19.96 1.24
N PRO A 111 1.19 21.28 1.18
CA PRO A 111 1.48 22.03 -0.05
C PRO A 111 2.94 21.84 -0.52
N GLU A 112 3.92 21.98 0.39
CA GLU A 112 5.34 21.80 0.08
C GLU A 112 5.66 20.33 -0.21
N LEU A 113 5.15 19.41 0.60
CA LEU A 113 5.39 17.97 0.47
C LEU A 113 4.82 17.45 -0.85
N ARG A 114 3.62 17.86 -1.21
CA ARG A 114 2.95 17.49 -2.46
C ARG A 114 3.76 17.89 -3.69
N GLU A 115 4.25 19.14 -3.75
CA GLU A 115 5.10 19.60 -4.86
C GLU A 115 6.38 18.78 -4.97
N ARG A 116 7.06 18.54 -3.87
CA ARG A 116 8.29 17.75 -3.83
C ARG A 116 8.04 16.31 -4.28
N LEU A 117 6.95 15.70 -3.85
CA LEU A 117 6.58 14.34 -4.24
C LEU A 117 6.22 14.26 -5.72
N ARG A 118 5.46 15.23 -6.25
CA ARG A 118 5.14 15.31 -7.69
C ARG A 118 6.39 15.44 -8.56
N ALA A 119 7.41 16.13 -8.09
CA ALA A 119 8.67 16.27 -8.82
C ALA A 119 9.56 14.99 -8.78
N GLN A 120 9.32 14.08 -7.83
CA GLN A 120 10.16 12.89 -7.61
C GLN A 120 9.50 11.59 -8.06
N LEU A 121 8.18 11.52 -8.04
CA LEU A 121 7.43 10.31 -8.33
C LEU A 121 7.06 10.24 -9.81
N MET A 122 7.18 9.04 -10.37
CA MET A 122 6.71 8.76 -11.72
C MET A 122 5.23 8.41 -11.71
N ALA A 123 4.50 8.81 -12.76
CA ALA A 123 3.15 8.31 -12.98
C ALA A 123 3.14 6.79 -13.21
N PRO A 124 2.09 6.06 -12.81
CA PRO A 124 2.02 4.61 -13.00
C PRO A 124 2.17 4.20 -14.47
N GLY A 125 1.60 4.95 -15.40
CA GLY A 125 1.73 4.71 -16.85
C GLY A 125 3.18 4.80 -17.32
N GLU A 126 3.96 5.75 -16.82
CA GLU A 126 5.38 5.87 -17.16
C GLU A 126 6.19 4.64 -16.69
N VAL A 127 5.90 4.13 -15.49
CA VAL A 127 6.54 2.90 -14.98
C VAL A 127 6.16 1.70 -15.84
N MET A 128 4.89 1.59 -16.23
CA MET A 128 4.41 0.53 -17.14
C MET A 128 5.14 0.56 -18.48
N ASP A 129 5.27 1.73 -19.11
CA ASP A 129 5.94 1.89 -20.40
C ASP A 129 7.42 1.52 -20.33
N ARG A 130 8.11 1.90 -19.25
CA ARG A 130 9.52 1.52 -19.02
C ARG A 130 9.68 0.01 -18.85
N LEU A 131 8.83 -0.64 -18.07
CA LEU A 131 8.84 -2.09 -17.91
C LEU A 131 8.56 -2.81 -19.22
N LYS A 132 7.56 -2.34 -19.98
CA LYS A 132 7.24 -2.86 -21.31
C LYS A 132 8.41 -2.76 -22.27
N THR A 133 9.11 -1.62 -22.27
CA THR A 133 10.28 -1.37 -23.15
C THR A 133 11.40 -2.38 -22.92
N VAL A 134 11.62 -2.81 -21.67
CA VAL A 134 12.66 -3.80 -21.33
C VAL A 134 12.15 -5.25 -21.34
N GLY A 135 10.92 -5.50 -21.81
CA GLY A 135 10.32 -6.84 -21.85
C GLY A 135 9.98 -7.42 -20.49
N ALA A 136 9.87 -6.59 -19.45
CA ALA A 136 9.43 -7.02 -18.13
C ALA A 136 7.89 -6.98 -18.01
N PRO A 137 7.29 -7.78 -17.12
CA PRO A 137 5.87 -7.69 -16.82
C PRO A 137 5.48 -6.28 -16.35
N TYR A 138 4.44 -5.74 -16.96
CA TYR A 138 3.89 -4.41 -16.69
C TYR A 138 2.40 -4.43 -16.32
N HIS A 139 1.83 -5.62 -16.16
CA HIS A 139 0.42 -5.87 -15.82
C HIS A 139 0.34 -7.08 -14.87
N PRO A 140 -0.52 -7.10 -13.85
CA PRO A 140 -0.54 -8.20 -12.88
C PRO A 140 -0.84 -9.56 -13.52
N GLU A 141 -1.68 -9.63 -14.55
CA GLU A 141 -1.99 -10.87 -15.27
C GLU A 141 -0.76 -11.48 -15.98
N LEU A 142 0.24 -10.67 -16.33
CA LEU A 142 1.50 -11.18 -16.92
C LEU A 142 2.36 -11.96 -15.90
N ILE A 143 2.01 -11.89 -14.63
CA ILE A 143 2.58 -12.72 -13.57
C ILE A 143 1.49 -13.57 -12.88
N GLU A 144 0.42 -13.91 -13.62
CA GLU A 144 -0.70 -14.74 -13.16
C GLU A 144 -1.37 -14.28 -11.87
N ILE A 145 -1.53 -12.96 -11.71
CA ILE A 145 -2.31 -12.35 -10.63
C ILE A 145 -3.52 -11.68 -11.28
N ASP A 146 -4.71 -12.25 -11.03
CA ASP A 146 -5.96 -11.65 -11.46
C ASP A 146 -6.29 -10.34 -10.71
N TRP A 147 -7.25 -9.58 -11.22
CA TRP A 147 -7.61 -8.28 -10.68
C TRP A 147 -8.17 -8.34 -9.25
N ASP A 148 -8.93 -9.38 -8.90
CA ASP A 148 -9.48 -9.55 -7.56
C ASP A 148 -8.36 -9.79 -6.55
N ARG A 149 -7.43 -10.67 -6.88
CA ARG A 149 -6.24 -10.92 -6.06
C ARG A 149 -5.36 -9.68 -5.97
N PHE A 150 -5.20 -8.96 -7.06
CA PHE A 150 -4.41 -7.72 -7.08
C PHE A 150 -5.04 -6.65 -6.17
N ARG A 151 -6.36 -6.45 -6.25
CA ARG A 151 -7.09 -5.57 -5.35
C ARG A 151 -6.95 -5.98 -3.89
N GLN A 152 -7.11 -7.27 -3.56
CA GLN A 152 -6.91 -7.78 -2.20
C GLN A 152 -5.47 -7.57 -1.71
N THR A 153 -4.48 -7.64 -2.61
CA THR A 153 -3.07 -7.43 -2.24
C THR A 153 -2.81 -6.02 -1.71
N HIS A 154 -3.56 -5.00 -2.15
CA HIS A 154 -3.44 -3.64 -1.61
C HIS A 154 -3.63 -3.65 -0.09
N PHE A 155 -4.70 -4.25 0.40
CA PHE A 155 -4.96 -4.37 1.84
C PHE A 155 -3.93 -5.23 2.57
N LYS A 156 -3.59 -6.40 2.00
CA LYS A 156 -2.60 -7.31 2.60
C LYS A 156 -1.21 -6.68 2.70
N ALA A 157 -0.79 -5.92 1.68
CA ALA A 157 0.52 -5.27 1.64
C ALA A 157 0.71 -4.28 2.80
N GLN A 158 -0.34 -3.58 3.22
CA GLN A 158 -0.30 -2.69 4.36
C GLN A 158 -0.05 -3.46 5.68
N MET A 159 -0.54 -4.70 5.80
CA MET A 159 -0.51 -5.48 7.05
C MET A 159 0.83 -6.17 7.33
N ILE A 160 1.60 -6.56 6.30
CA ILE A 160 2.71 -7.52 6.43
C ILE A 160 4.02 -6.98 7.00
N ARG A 161 4.16 -5.68 7.22
CA ARG A 161 5.39 -5.03 7.72
C ARG A 161 5.06 -3.88 8.68
N ASP A 162 5.96 -3.64 9.64
CA ASP A 162 5.86 -2.51 10.58
C ASP A 162 6.41 -1.19 10.03
N ARG A 163 6.82 -1.16 8.77
CA ARG A 163 7.29 0.05 8.11
C ARG A 163 6.11 0.92 7.70
N TYR A 164 6.11 2.14 8.22
CA TYR A 164 5.12 3.15 7.88
C TYR A 164 5.35 3.66 6.44
N THR A 165 4.32 3.62 5.61
CA THR A 165 4.34 3.97 4.18
C THR A 165 3.13 4.81 3.80
N VAL A 166 2.98 5.17 2.52
CA VAL A 166 1.76 5.83 2.01
C VAL A 166 0.49 5.04 2.31
N LEU A 167 0.55 3.71 2.36
CA LEU A 167 -0.59 2.87 2.70
C LEU A 167 -1.09 3.18 4.13
N ASP A 168 -0.17 3.41 5.04
CA ASP A 168 -0.46 3.70 6.45
C ASP A 168 -0.97 5.15 6.62
N ILE A 169 -0.45 6.10 5.83
CA ILE A 169 -0.99 7.48 5.80
C ILE A 169 -2.47 7.46 5.41
N LEU A 170 -2.83 6.71 4.37
CA LEU A 170 -4.20 6.61 3.90
C LEU A 170 -5.12 5.87 4.89
N VAL A 171 -4.57 4.91 5.65
CA VAL A 171 -5.28 4.26 6.77
C VAL A 171 -5.53 5.26 7.89
N ASP A 172 -4.51 6.03 8.30
CA ASP A 172 -4.64 7.06 9.34
C ASP A 172 -5.66 8.15 8.94
N LEU A 173 -5.73 8.51 7.67
CA LEU A 173 -6.73 9.45 7.14
C LEU A 173 -8.14 8.83 7.01
N GLY A 174 -8.30 7.53 7.20
CA GLY A 174 -9.58 6.83 7.04
C GLY A 174 -10.08 6.77 5.59
N VAL A 175 -9.18 6.89 4.60
CA VAL A 175 -9.55 6.94 3.17
C VAL A 175 -8.99 5.78 2.35
N TYR A 176 -8.23 4.87 2.97
CA TYR A 176 -7.51 3.83 2.21
C TYR A 176 -8.44 2.94 1.38
N GLY A 177 -9.56 2.53 1.94
CA GLY A 177 -10.57 1.73 1.22
C GLY A 177 -11.08 2.45 -0.03
N ASP A 178 -11.44 3.72 0.10
CA ASP A 178 -11.96 4.51 -1.02
C ASP A 178 -10.90 4.74 -2.11
N VAL A 179 -9.63 4.94 -1.72
CA VAL A 179 -8.53 5.04 -2.67
C VAL A 179 -8.39 3.74 -3.45
N VAL A 180 -8.38 2.59 -2.77
CA VAL A 180 -8.32 1.29 -3.46
C VAL A 180 -9.51 1.10 -4.39
N GLU A 181 -10.75 1.40 -3.96
CA GLU A 181 -11.93 1.27 -4.82
C GLU A 181 -11.86 2.12 -6.10
N ARG A 182 -11.21 3.28 -6.07
CA ARG A 182 -11.05 4.12 -7.29
C ARG A 182 -10.02 3.57 -8.27
N LEU A 183 -9.14 2.66 -7.85
CA LEU A 183 -8.12 2.04 -8.70
C LEU A 183 -8.68 0.85 -9.51
N PHE A 184 -9.84 0.33 -9.16
CA PHE A 184 -10.47 -0.86 -9.72
C PHE A 184 -11.89 -0.60 -10.23
#